data_6121299b0fbac9a971602cd89ebdd665
#
_entry.id   6121299b0fbac9a971602cd89ebdd665
#
_cell.length_a   1.000
_cell.length_b   1.000
_cell.length_c   1.000
_cell.angle_alpha   90.00
_cell.angle_beta   90.00
_cell.angle_gamma   90.00
#
_symmetry.space_group_name_H-M   'P 1'
#
loop_
_entity.id
_entity.type
_entity.pdbx_description
1 polymer ?
#
loop_
_entity_poly.entity_id
_entity_poly.type
_entity_poly.pdbx_seq_one_letter_code
_entity_poly.pdbx_strand_id
1 'polypeptide(L)'
;YKRQAGILSLLDLKKDGSVSINDTRLTSYVQHLASTYNTYGDVRKFKTSKGDTVKIGGGDYGWVIDKSKEKKELLKDLKGGKPVKREPVYEQRAMQSGLDDIGNTYVEIDYTSQHLWYYKDGSLVTDTGIVSGNISRGNGSPDGIFKIAYKQKDATLVGENYASNVRYFMPFAYNVGI
;
A
#
# COMPACT_ATOMS: atom_id res chain seq x y z
N TYR A 1 7.11 21.15 -14.62
CA TYR A 1 6.48 22.35 -15.25
C TYR A 1 4.95 22.43 -15.04
N LYS A 2 4.25 21.32 -14.97
CA LYS A 2 2.78 21.32 -14.66
C LYS A 2 2.43 21.66 -13.20
N ARG A 3 3.40 21.65 -12.28
CA ARG A 3 3.16 21.88 -10.84
C ARG A 3 3.02 23.35 -10.45
N GLN A 4 3.67 24.29 -11.15
CA GLN A 4 3.60 25.71 -10.81
C GLN A 4 2.20 26.31 -11.07
N ALA A 5 1.56 25.98 -12.18
CA ALA A 5 0.20 26.43 -12.46
C ALA A 5 -0.84 25.89 -11.43
N GLY A 6 -0.64 24.67 -10.93
CA GLY A 6 -1.49 24.10 -9.88
C GLY A 6 -1.38 24.80 -8.53
N ILE A 7 -0.19 25.27 -8.16
CA ILE A 7 0.04 25.94 -6.86
C ILE A 7 -0.54 27.35 -6.86
N LEU A 8 -0.39 28.10 -7.95
CA LEU A 8 -0.96 29.46 -8.06
C LEU A 8 -2.49 29.44 -7.92
N SER A 9 -3.16 28.38 -8.38
CA SER A 9 -4.60 28.23 -8.23
C SER A 9 -5.06 28.07 -6.77
N LEU A 10 -4.14 27.80 -5.83
CA LEU A 10 -4.44 27.67 -4.39
C LEU A 10 -4.49 29.02 -3.67
N LEU A 11 -4.14 30.10 -4.36
CA LEU A 11 -4.03 31.44 -3.79
C LEU A 11 -5.21 32.32 -4.21
N ASP A 12 -5.69 33.14 -3.30
CA ASP A 12 -6.63 34.23 -3.57
C ASP A 12 -5.87 35.57 -3.50
N LEU A 13 -5.99 36.36 -4.57
CA LEU A 13 -5.53 37.75 -4.58
C LEU A 13 -6.66 38.65 -4.09
N LYS A 14 -6.44 39.36 -3.00
CA LYS A 14 -7.39 40.30 -2.45
C LYS A 14 -7.33 41.66 -3.13
N LYS A 15 -8.37 42.47 -2.98
CA LYS A 15 -8.46 43.80 -3.58
C LYS A 15 -7.36 44.77 -3.10
N ASP A 16 -6.83 44.55 -1.93
CA ASP A 16 -5.72 45.32 -1.34
C ASP A 16 -4.34 44.88 -1.81
N GLY A 17 -4.27 43.91 -2.77
CA GLY A 17 -3.03 43.34 -3.29
C GLY A 17 -2.43 42.23 -2.42
N SER A 18 -3.02 41.95 -1.26
CA SER A 18 -2.54 40.85 -0.41
C SER A 18 -2.95 39.49 -0.97
N VAL A 19 -2.15 38.46 -0.68
CA VAL A 19 -2.37 37.08 -1.11
C VAL A 19 -2.73 36.24 0.10
N SER A 20 -3.75 35.41 -0.02
CA SER A 20 -4.13 34.42 1.00
C SER A 20 -4.25 33.02 0.39
N ILE A 21 -4.00 32.01 1.20
CA ILE A 21 -4.15 30.62 0.79
C ILE A 21 -5.63 30.24 0.92
N ASN A 22 -6.19 29.68 -0.14
CA ASN A 22 -7.57 29.17 -0.14
C ASN A 22 -7.59 27.73 0.40
N ASP A 23 -8.12 27.59 1.62
CA ASP A 23 -8.13 26.30 2.33
C ASP A 23 -8.96 25.22 1.61
N THR A 24 -10.07 25.58 0.98
CA THR A 24 -10.92 24.66 0.22
C THR A 24 -10.18 24.12 -0.99
N ARG A 25 -9.53 25.00 -1.77
CA ARG A 25 -8.76 24.59 -2.94
C ARG A 25 -7.53 23.75 -2.54
N LEU A 26 -6.87 24.10 -1.42
CA LEU A 26 -5.77 23.29 -0.88
C LEU A 26 -6.24 21.89 -0.52
N THR A 27 -7.40 21.76 0.12
CA THR A 27 -8.01 20.47 0.45
C THR A 27 -8.30 19.66 -0.82
N SER A 28 -8.94 20.28 -1.81
CA SER A 28 -9.25 19.64 -3.10
C SER A 28 -7.99 19.21 -3.83
N TYR A 29 -6.93 20.02 -3.79
CA TYR A 29 -5.65 19.68 -4.39
C TYR A 29 -5.02 18.44 -3.76
N VAL A 30 -5.01 18.34 -2.43
CA VAL A 30 -4.50 17.15 -1.71
C VAL A 30 -5.35 15.92 -2.00
N GLN A 31 -6.68 16.08 -2.09
CA GLN A 31 -7.56 14.98 -2.49
C GLN A 31 -7.25 14.50 -3.91
N HIS A 32 -7.00 15.43 -4.84
CA HIS A 32 -6.60 15.09 -6.20
C HIS A 32 -5.24 14.41 -6.25
N LEU A 33 -4.25 14.85 -5.47
CA LEU A 33 -2.98 14.14 -5.35
C LEU A 33 -3.19 12.70 -4.85
N ALA A 34 -3.99 12.52 -3.81
CA ALA A 34 -4.27 11.19 -3.28
C ALA A 34 -5.00 10.30 -4.30
N SER A 35 -6.02 10.80 -4.99
CA SER A 35 -6.73 10.03 -6.00
C SER A 35 -5.88 9.67 -7.23
N THR A 36 -4.81 10.45 -7.50
CA THR A 36 -3.94 10.24 -8.66
C THR A 36 -2.79 9.30 -8.37
N TYR A 37 -2.28 9.31 -7.13
CA TYR A 37 -1.03 8.64 -6.79
C TYR A 37 -1.14 7.53 -5.75
N ASN A 38 -2.29 7.39 -5.09
CA ASN A 38 -2.52 6.21 -4.25
C ASN A 38 -2.70 4.98 -5.14
N THR A 39 -2.14 3.87 -4.68
CA THR A 39 -2.23 2.57 -5.36
C THR A 39 -2.83 1.49 -4.46
N TYR A 40 -3.37 1.90 -3.30
CA TYR A 40 -4.01 1.01 -2.34
C TYR A 40 -5.16 0.23 -2.98
N GLY A 41 -5.08 -1.09 -2.95
CA GLY A 41 -6.11 -1.97 -3.52
C GLY A 41 -6.19 -2.00 -5.04
N ASP A 42 -5.35 -1.28 -5.76
CA ASP A 42 -5.35 -1.25 -7.22
C ASP A 42 -5.08 -2.61 -7.83
N VAL A 43 -5.62 -2.82 -9.04
CA VAL A 43 -5.35 -4.02 -9.82
C VAL A 43 -4.00 -3.89 -10.52
N ARG A 44 -3.14 -4.88 -10.30
CA ARG A 44 -1.80 -4.97 -10.90
C ARG A 44 -1.70 -6.14 -11.86
N LYS A 45 -0.85 -6.00 -12.87
CA LYS A 45 -0.39 -7.13 -13.68
C LYS A 45 0.78 -7.77 -12.95
N PHE A 46 0.65 -9.02 -12.61
CA PHE A 46 1.66 -9.78 -11.90
C PHE A 46 2.11 -10.98 -12.72
N LYS A 47 3.43 -11.14 -12.90
CA LYS A 47 4.01 -12.30 -13.53
C LYS A 47 4.26 -13.37 -12.48
N THR A 48 3.53 -14.46 -12.55
CA THR A 48 3.61 -15.55 -11.57
C THR A 48 4.91 -16.33 -11.70
N SER A 49 5.26 -17.06 -10.64
CA SER A 49 6.39 -18.00 -10.63
C SER A 49 6.24 -19.13 -11.65
N LYS A 50 5.02 -19.42 -12.09
CA LYS A 50 4.72 -20.37 -13.18
C LYS A 50 4.91 -19.79 -14.58
N GLY A 51 5.17 -18.48 -14.70
CA GLY A 51 5.39 -17.77 -15.96
C GLY A 51 4.17 -17.10 -16.55
N ASP A 52 2.97 -17.30 -15.98
CA ASP A 52 1.75 -16.68 -16.42
C ASP A 52 1.69 -15.21 -15.99
N THR A 53 0.87 -14.42 -16.68
CA THR A 53 0.57 -13.04 -16.26
C THR A 53 -0.89 -12.96 -15.83
N VAL A 54 -1.10 -12.64 -14.57
CA VAL A 54 -2.43 -12.50 -13.96
C VAL A 54 -2.71 -11.05 -13.57
N LYS A 55 -3.99 -10.73 -13.43
CA LYS A 55 -4.42 -9.48 -12.80
C LYS A 55 -4.78 -9.79 -11.36
N ILE A 56 -4.10 -9.13 -10.42
CA ILE A 56 -4.36 -9.27 -9.00
C ILE A 56 -4.65 -7.90 -8.39
N GLY A 57 -5.69 -7.79 -7.61
CA GLY A 57 -6.10 -6.56 -6.93
C GLY A 57 -6.80 -6.87 -5.62
N GLY A 58 -7.16 -5.81 -4.90
CA GLY A 58 -7.68 -5.94 -3.54
C GLY A 58 -6.56 -6.12 -2.51
N GLY A 59 -6.94 -6.42 -1.27
CA GLY A 59 -6.02 -6.41 -0.15
C GLY A 59 -5.77 -5.02 0.41
N ASP A 60 -4.71 -4.88 1.21
CA ASP A 60 -4.37 -3.63 1.92
C ASP A 60 -3.03 -3.02 1.48
N TYR A 61 -2.49 -3.47 0.36
CA TYR A 61 -1.20 -3.03 -0.15
C TYR A 61 -1.31 -1.84 -1.09
N GLY A 62 -0.29 -0.99 -1.07
CA GLY A 62 -0.11 0.13 -2.00
C GLY A 62 0.29 1.42 -1.30
N TRP A 63 0.51 2.47 -2.09
CA TRP A 63 0.79 3.81 -1.60
C TRP A 63 -0.49 4.48 -1.10
N VAL A 64 -0.41 5.15 0.06
CA VAL A 64 -1.49 5.99 0.60
C VAL A 64 -0.91 7.30 1.09
N ILE A 65 -1.36 8.41 0.53
CA ILE A 65 -1.01 9.75 1.01
C ILE A 65 -1.81 10.07 2.27
N ASP A 66 -1.12 10.48 3.35
CA ASP A 66 -1.75 11.07 4.54
C ASP A 66 -2.27 12.46 4.19
N LYS A 67 -3.52 12.55 3.79
CA LYS A 67 -4.14 13.81 3.34
C LYS A 67 -4.08 14.91 4.38
N SER A 68 -4.20 14.57 5.66
CA SER A 68 -4.17 15.54 6.75
C SER A 68 -2.76 16.12 6.96
N LYS A 69 -1.76 15.26 7.04
CA LYS A 69 -0.37 15.69 7.20
C LYS A 69 0.15 16.37 5.94
N GLU A 70 -0.17 15.85 4.75
CA GLU A 70 0.23 16.47 3.49
C GLU A 70 -0.34 17.88 3.35
N LYS A 71 -1.61 18.09 3.71
CA LYS A 71 -2.21 19.43 3.72
C LYS A 71 -1.46 20.38 4.64
N LYS A 72 -1.08 19.94 5.84
CA LYS A 72 -0.32 20.74 6.81
C LYS A 72 1.07 21.12 6.28
N GLU A 73 1.78 20.16 5.70
CA GLU A 73 3.12 20.42 5.14
C GLU A 73 3.04 21.31 3.89
N LEU A 74 2.08 21.13 3.00
CA LEU A 74 1.86 22.03 1.87
C LEU A 74 1.53 23.46 2.32
N LEU A 75 0.71 23.61 3.34
CA LEU A 75 0.40 24.93 3.92
C LEU A 75 1.66 25.61 4.47
N LYS A 76 2.54 24.86 5.12
CA LYS A 76 3.82 25.34 5.64
C LYS A 76 4.77 25.74 4.49
N ASP A 77 4.88 24.89 3.45
CA ASP A 77 5.70 25.15 2.28
C ASP A 77 5.26 26.43 1.55
N LEU A 78 3.93 26.60 1.34
CA LEU A 78 3.36 27.80 0.72
C LEU A 78 3.64 29.07 1.54
N LYS A 79 3.52 29.01 2.86
CA LYS A 79 3.84 30.14 3.75
C LYS A 79 5.33 30.46 3.78
N GLY A 80 6.17 29.46 3.57
CA GLY A 80 7.64 29.62 3.54
C GLY A 80 8.15 30.39 2.33
N GLY A 81 7.37 30.50 1.26
CA GLY A 81 7.67 31.28 0.06
C GLY A 81 8.92 30.83 -0.71
N LYS A 82 9.46 29.67 -0.40
CA LYS A 82 10.65 29.08 -1.06
C LYS A 82 10.27 27.87 -1.88
N PRO A 83 10.94 27.64 -3.02
CA PRO A 83 10.76 26.40 -3.77
C PRO A 83 11.12 25.17 -2.91
N VAL A 84 10.21 24.21 -2.81
CA VAL A 84 10.42 22.95 -2.09
C VAL A 84 10.26 21.79 -3.06
N LYS A 85 11.19 20.84 -3.02
CA LYS A 85 11.10 19.56 -3.71
C LYS A 85 11.14 18.44 -2.67
N ARG A 86 10.02 17.80 -2.46
CA ARG A 86 9.89 16.67 -1.54
C ARG A 86 8.87 15.64 -2.04
N GLU A 87 8.88 14.48 -1.45
CA GLU A 87 7.79 13.52 -1.59
C GLU A 87 6.58 13.94 -0.75
N PRO A 88 5.37 13.53 -1.13
CA PRO A 88 4.20 13.65 -0.26
C PRO A 88 4.41 12.94 1.08
N VAL A 89 3.64 13.37 2.08
CA VAL A 89 3.58 12.64 3.35
C VAL A 89 2.69 11.43 3.18
N TYR A 90 3.24 10.25 3.40
CA TYR A 90 2.51 9.00 3.23
C TYR A 90 2.06 8.44 4.58
N GLU A 91 0.83 7.93 4.61
CA GLU A 91 0.32 7.06 5.66
C GLU A 91 0.86 5.63 5.47
N GLN A 92 0.91 5.18 4.21
CA GLN A 92 1.43 3.89 3.82
C GLN A 92 2.32 4.01 2.60
N ARG A 93 3.42 3.24 2.60
CA ARG A 93 4.34 3.12 1.47
C ARG A 93 4.30 1.71 0.89
N ALA A 94 4.35 1.60 -0.43
CA ALA A 94 4.68 0.38 -1.13
C ALA A 94 6.21 0.20 -1.21
N MET A 95 6.66 -0.95 -1.67
CA MET A 95 8.09 -1.29 -1.75
C MET A 95 8.85 -0.43 -2.76
N GLN A 96 8.20 -0.06 -3.86
CA GLN A 96 8.76 0.82 -4.88
C GLN A 96 7.69 1.70 -5.51
N SER A 97 8.11 2.73 -6.23
CA SER A 97 7.21 3.62 -6.98
C SER A 97 6.97 3.07 -8.38
N GLY A 98 5.82 3.42 -8.97
CA GLY A 98 5.44 3.05 -10.33
C GLY A 98 4.26 2.09 -10.39
N LEU A 99 4.00 1.54 -11.57
CA LEU A 99 2.88 0.61 -11.82
C LEU A 99 3.11 -0.78 -11.22
N ASP A 100 4.38 -1.16 -11.09
CA ASP A 100 4.80 -2.37 -10.38
C ASP A 100 5.39 -1.95 -9.03
N ASP A 101 4.51 -1.68 -8.08
CA ASP A 101 4.90 -1.22 -6.76
C ASP A 101 5.13 -2.35 -5.74
N ILE A 102 4.92 -3.62 -6.14
CA ILE A 102 5.16 -4.82 -5.31
C ILE A 102 6.65 -4.98 -5.01
N GLY A 103 7.51 -4.66 -6.00
CA GLY A 103 8.95 -4.81 -5.88
C GLY A 103 9.42 -6.26 -6.00
N ASN A 104 10.66 -6.50 -5.58
CA ASN A 104 11.36 -7.76 -5.80
C ASN A 104 11.47 -8.64 -4.54
N THR A 105 10.82 -8.22 -3.44
CA THR A 105 10.79 -9.00 -2.19
C THR A 105 9.36 -9.24 -1.79
N TYR A 106 8.86 -10.44 -2.03
CA TYR A 106 7.47 -10.81 -1.79
C TYR A 106 7.31 -12.32 -1.57
N VAL A 107 6.17 -12.70 -1.04
CA VAL A 107 5.69 -14.08 -1.01
C VAL A 107 4.54 -14.19 -2.01
N GLU A 108 4.63 -15.14 -2.93
CA GLU A 108 3.56 -15.54 -3.83
C GLU A 108 2.91 -16.80 -3.30
N ILE A 109 1.58 -16.82 -3.26
CA ILE A 109 0.81 -17.99 -2.84
C ILE A 109 -0.22 -18.31 -3.93
N ASP A 110 -0.13 -19.50 -4.48
CA ASP A 110 -1.11 -20.04 -5.41
C ASP A 110 -2.01 -21.05 -4.68
N TYR A 111 -3.23 -20.64 -4.40
CA TYR A 111 -4.20 -21.47 -3.72
C TYR A 111 -4.67 -22.67 -4.55
N THR A 112 -4.63 -22.55 -5.88
CA THR A 112 -5.03 -23.64 -6.78
C THR A 112 -4.04 -24.79 -6.72
N SER A 113 -2.75 -24.50 -6.76
CA SER A 113 -1.70 -25.51 -6.68
C SER A 113 -1.21 -25.79 -5.27
N GLN A 114 -1.76 -25.08 -4.26
CA GLN A 114 -1.35 -25.19 -2.85
C GLN A 114 0.17 -25.03 -2.71
N HIS A 115 0.70 -23.93 -3.28
CA HIS A 115 2.11 -23.69 -3.37
C HIS A 115 2.51 -22.28 -2.98
N LEU A 116 3.71 -22.10 -2.41
CA LEU A 116 4.28 -20.85 -1.97
C LEU A 116 5.67 -20.67 -2.51
N TRP A 117 5.96 -19.48 -3.05
CA TRP A 117 7.30 -19.02 -3.41
C TRP A 117 7.63 -17.76 -2.62
N TYR A 118 8.81 -17.71 -2.05
CA TYR A 118 9.35 -16.51 -1.42
C TYR A 118 10.53 -15.97 -2.20
N TYR A 119 10.43 -14.73 -2.62
CA TYR A 119 11.50 -14.00 -3.29
C TYR A 119 12.07 -12.94 -2.36
N LYS A 120 13.39 -12.81 -2.34
CA LYS A 120 14.12 -11.73 -1.70
C LYS A 120 15.06 -11.10 -2.70
N ASP A 121 14.91 -9.78 -2.91
CA ASP A 121 15.72 -8.99 -3.85
C ASP A 121 15.79 -9.64 -5.25
N GLY A 122 14.66 -10.20 -5.71
CA GLY A 122 14.52 -10.88 -6.99
C GLY A 122 15.03 -12.32 -7.03
N SER A 123 15.61 -12.82 -5.97
CA SER A 123 16.12 -14.20 -5.89
C SER A 123 15.12 -15.10 -5.16
N LEU A 124 14.85 -16.27 -5.75
CA LEU A 124 14.01 -17.29 -5.11
C LEU A 124 14.74 -17.86 -3.89
N VAL A 125 14.11 -17.76 -2.72
CA VAL A 125 14.66 -18.22 -1.43
C VAL A 125 13.96 -19.49 -0.95
N THR A 126 12.65 -19.58 -1.16
CA THR A 126 11.85 -20.72 -0.72
C THR A 126 10.85 -21.08 -1.82
N ASP A 127 10.69 -22.36 -2.06
CA ASP A 127 9.73 -22.99 -2.96
C ASP A 127 9.18 -24.21 -2.24
N THR A 128 7.89 -24.18 -1.85
CA THR A 128 7.32 -25.23 -0.99
C THR A 128 5.81 -25.38 -1.17
N GLY A 129 5.33 -26.60 -0.97
CA GLY A 129 3.90 -26.86 -0.84
C GLY A 129 3.34 -26.28 0.46
N ILE A 130 2.09 -25.88 0.43
CA ILE A 130 1.34 -25.33 1.58
C ILE A 130 -0.07 -25.97 1.66
N VAL A 131 -0.77 -25.66 2.72
CA VAL A 131 -2.21 -25.87 2.85
C VAL A 131 -2.88 -24.54 3.12
N SER A 132 -3.73 -24.08 2.19
CA SER A 132 -4.51 -22.86 2.37
C SER A 132 -5.81 -23.12 3.12
N GLY A 133 -6.50 -22.05 3.50
CA GLY A 133 -7.79 -22.11 4.17
C GLY A 133 -8.87 -22.84 3.34
N ASN A 134 -9.79 -23.52 4.01
CA ASN A 134 -10.83 -24.30 3.37
C ASN A 134 -12.04 -23.44 3.00
N ILE A 135 -12.20 -23.14 1.70
CA ILE A 135 -13.30 -22.33 1.16
C ILE A 135 -14.67 -22.96 1.46
N SER A 136 -14.80 -24.28 1.35
CA SER A 136 -16.10 -24.97 1.56
C SER A 136 -16.59 -24.91 3.00
N ARG A 137 -15.70 -24.59 3.95
CA ARG A 137 -16.02 -24.37 5.36
C ARG A 137 -16.10 -22.89 5.76
N GLY A 138 -16.06 -21.97 4.79
CA GLY A 138 -16.07 -20.54 5.05
C GLY A 138 -14.75 -19.96 5.59
N ASN A 139 -13.67 -20.77 5.61
CA ASN A 139 -12.35 -20.39 6.12
C ASN A 139 -11.34 -20.24 4.98
N GLY A 140 -11.78 -19.75 3.81
CA GLY A 140 -10.88 -19.49 2.68
C GLY A 140 -9.85 -18.42 3.01
N SER A 141 -8.62 -18.61 2.55
CA SER A 141 -7.63 -17.56 2.60
C SER A 141 -8.01 -16.44 1.62
N PRO A 142 -7.85 -15.14 1.98
CA PRO A 142 -8.28 -14.03 1.13
C PRO A 142 -7.36 -13.85 -0.07
N ASP A 143 -7.96 -13.55 -1.23
CA ASP A 143 -7.24 -13.12 -2.43
C ASP A 143 -6.86 -11.65 -2.33
N GLY A 144 -5.71 -11.28 -2.90
CA GLY A 144 -5.27 -9.90 -2.95
C GLY A 144 -3.78 -9.72 -2.71
N ILE A 145 -3.38 -8.47 -2.57
CA ILE A 145 -2.02 -8.08 -2.24
C ILE A 145 -2.02 -7.46 -0.85
N PHE A 146 -1.23 -8.02 0.04
CA PHE A 146 -1.23 -7.68 1.44
C PHE A 146 0.18 -7.38 1.94
N LYS A 147 0.25 -6.62 3.02
CA LYS A 147 1.48 -6.46 3.81
C LYS A 147 1.52 -7.51 4.91
N ILE A 148 2.70 -8.02 5.22
CA ILE A 148 2.91 -8.71 6.48
C ILE A 148 2.84 -7.68 7.60
N ALA A 149 1.85 -7.83 8.49
CA ALA A 149 1.60 -6.87 9.56
C ALA A 149 2.73 -6.89 10.61
N TYR A 150 3.14 -8.09 11.01
CA TYR A 150 4.28 -8.32 11.93
C TYR A 150 4.84 -9.73 11.75
N LYS A 151 5.93 -10.01 12.44
CA LYS A 151 6.54 -11.33 12.51
C LYS A 151 6.66 -11.73 13.98
N GLN A 152 6.14 -12.89 14.33
CA GLN A 152 6.20 -13.41 15.69
C GLN A 152 6.79 -14.82 15.68
N LYS A 153 7.74 -15.05 16.61
CA LYS A 153 8.29 -16.36 16.89
C LYS A 153 7.57 -16.97 18.10
N ASP A 154 7.37 -18.29 18.07
CA ASP A 154 6.76 -19.06 19.15
C ASP A 154 5.38 -18.48 19.56
N ALA A 155 4.45 -18.38 18.59
CA ALA A 155 3.09 -17.89 18.79
C ALA A 155 2.12 -19.04 19.10
N THR A 156 1.10 -18.75 19.90
CA THR A 156 -0.05 -19.64 20.08
C THR A 156 -1.24 -19.05 19.33
N LEU A 157 -1.71 -19.75 18.29
CA LEU A 157 -2.91 -19.37 17.54
C LEU A 157 -4.13 -19.95 18.23
N VAL A 158 -5.04 -19.08 18.67
CA VAL A 158 -6.25 -19.46 19.40
C VAL A 158 -7.46 -19.15 18.51
N GLY A 159 -8.31 -20.14 18.30
CA GLY A 159 -9.62 -20.04 17.67
C GLY A 159 -10.71 -20.59 18.56
N GLU A 160 -11.96 -20.60 18.05
CA GLU A 160 -13.14 -21.01 18.84
C GLU A 160 -12.98 -22.40 19.47
N ASN A 161 -12.36 -23.33 18.75
CA ASN A 161 -12.24 -24.75 19.17
C ASN A 161 -10.81 -25.28 19.08
N TYR A 162 -9.79 -24.41 19.03
CA TYR A 162 -8.39 -24.84 18.98
C TYR A 162 -7.43 -23.85 19.64
N ALA A 163 -6.30 -24.37 20.09
CA ALA A 163 -5.11 -23.61 20.44
C ALA A 163 -3.91 -24.35 19.86
N SER A 164 -3.23 -23.74 18.90
CA SER A 164 -2.11 -24.36 18.18
C SER A 164 -0.84 -23.55 18.36
N ASN A 165 0.22 -24.17 18.81
CA ASN A 165 1.53 -23.55 18.89
C ASN A 165 2.21 -23.61 17.53
N VAL A 166 2.71 -22.46 17.06
CA VAL A 166 3.45 -22.32 15.83
C VAL A 166 4.81 -21.67 16.09
N ARG A 167 5.83 -22.10 15.37
CA ARG A 167 7.19 -21.55 15.55
C ARG A 167 7.33 -20.15 15.00
N TYR A 168 6.66 -19.85 13.89
CA TYR A 168 6.62 -18.54 13.27
C TYR A 168 5.20 -18.23 12.85
N PHE A 169 4.80 -16.97 12.99
CA PHE A 169 3.52 -16.45 12.53
C PHE A 169 3.72 -15.08 11.92
N MET A 170 3.27 -14.92 10.69
CA MET A 170 3.37 -13.69 9.91
C MET A 170 1.99 -13.35 9.32
N PRO A 171 1.12 -12.68 10.10
CA PRO A 171 -0.21 -12.32 9.62
C PRO A 171 -0.13 -11.28 8.52
N PHE A 172 -0.99 -11.45 7.50
CA PHE A 172 -1.08 -10.53 6.37
C PHE A 172 -2.51 -10.02 6.13
N ALA A 173 -3.54 -10.79 6.49
CA ALA A 173 -4.93 -10.38 6.32
C ALA A 173 -5.77 -10.89 7.48
N TYR A 174 -6.42 -9.98 8.20
CA TYR A 174 -7.22 -10.35 9.38
C TYR A 174 -6.39 -11.21 10.36
N ASN A 175 -6.83 -12.45 10.60
CA ASN A 175 -6.09 -13.44 11.40
C ASN A 175 -5.43 -14.53 10.54
N VAL A 176 -5.35 -14.32 9.22
CA VAL A 176 -4.69 -15.25 8.31
C VAL A 176 -3.21 -14.87 8.20
N GLY A 177 -2.33 -15.85 8.31
CA GLY A 177 -0.89 -15.66 8.25
C GLY A 177 -0.17 -16.84 7.60
N ILE A 178 1.13 -16.65 7.46
CA ILE A 178 2.10 -17.64 6.99
C ILE A 178 2.88 -18.15 8.19
#